data_51e5684b1abf057865472397bce096ac
#
_entry.id   51e5684b1abf057865472397bce096ac
#
_cell.length_a   1.000
_cell.length_b   1.000
_cell.length_c   1.000
_cell.angle_alpha   90.00
_cell.angle_beta   90.00
_cell.angle_gamma   90.00
#
_symmetry.space_group_name_H-M   'P 1'
#
loop_
_entity.id
_entity.type
_entity.pdbx_description
1 polymer ?
#
loop_
_entity_poly.entity_id
_entity_poly.type
_entity_poly.pdbx_seq_one_letter_code
_entity_poly.pdbx_strand_id
1 'polypeptide(L)'
;MKDSIHVSKENYLKAILEAEAEGRQVIPATLAHWLEVSAPAVTMALKRLKRDGFVEVGADGIVRLTAVGRETAYRTALRHHLIERMLSEVFGMEWHEIHEEAERLEHAVSPAFEAKLKEKLGEGGACPHGNAVLPVSPVERKRKGEIQLSQAAEGKRYAVISLQERDPKLLEFLHAAGIGPGKSLKVISQNYDQTVLIELPMGNSILGRPASEAVWLKTEKQGTGPKE
;
A
#
# COMPACT_ATOMS: atom_id res chain seq x y z
N MET A 1 -14.01 -5.13 -22.75
CA MET A 1 -14.71 -6.04 -21.82
C MET A 1 -13.83 -6.09 -20.60
N LYS A 2 -14.24 -5.50 -19.46
CA LYS A 2 -13.53 -5.71 -18.18
C LYS A 2 -13.75 -7.19 -17.84
N ASP A 3 -12.69 -7.96 -17.89
CA ASP A 3 -12.68 -9.29 -17.30
C ASP A 3 -13.05 -9.10 -15.82
N SER A 4 -14.20 -9.63 -15.43
CA SER A 4 -14.62 -9.61 -14.03
C SER A 4 -13.67 -10.54 -13.28
N ILE A 5 -12.62 -9.98 -12.72
CA ILE A 5 -11.74 -10.70 -11.81
C ILE A 5 -12.65 -11.20 -10.69
N HIS A 6 -12.77 -12.50 -10.59
CA HIS A 6 -13.55 -13.12 -9.54
C HIS A 6 -12.80 -12.88 -8.23
N VAL A 7 -13.23 -11.90 -7.43
CA VAL A 7 -12.60 -11.55 -6.16
C VAL A 7 -12.60 -12.79 -5.27
N SER A 8 -11.42 -13.32 -5.02
CA SER A 8 -11.22 -14.55 -4.27
C SER A 8 -11.48 -14.35 -2.77
N LYS A 9 -11.66 -15.46 -2.06
CA LYS A 9 -11.68 -15.45 -0.58
C LYS A 9 -10.44 -14.75 -0.02
N GLU A 10 -9.29 -15.00 -0.60
CA GLU A 10 -8.01 -14.48 -0.17
C GLU A 10 -7.93 -12.95 -0.28
N ASN A 11 -8.47 -12.35 -1.37
CA ASN A 11 -8.55 -10.90 -1.52
C ASN A 11 -9.37 -10.24 -0.41
N TYR A 12 -10.53 -10.82 -0.04
CA TYR A 12 -11.31 -10.29 1.08
C TYR A 12 -10.53 -10.34 2.39
N LEU A 13 -9.85 -11.45 2.67
CA LEU A 13 -9.07 -11.61 3.90
C LEU A 13 -7.86 -10.68 3.92
N LYS A 14 -7.14 -10.53 2.80
CA LYS A 14 -6.03 -9.58 2.64
C LYS A 14 -6.52 -8.15 2.89
N ALA A 15 -7.60 -7.72 2.23
CA ALA A 15 -8.16 -6.38 2.40
C ALA A 15 -8.60 -6.07 3.84
N ILE A 16 -9.18 -7.05 4.57
CA ILE A 16 -9.52 -6.88 5.98
C ILE A 16 -8.24 -6.70 6.82
N LEU A 17 -7.22 -7.54 6.61
CA LEU A 17 -5.96 -7.47 7.35
C LEU A 17 -5.26 -6.12 7.15
N GLU A 18 -5.19 -5.66 5.93
CA GLU A 18 -4.59 -4.37 5.57
C GLU A 18 -5.34 -3.20 6.20
N ALA A 19 -6.67 -3.22 6.14
CA ALA A 19 -7.48 -2.17 6.76
C ALA A 19 -7.33 -2.13 8.29
N GLU A 20 -7.27 -3.30 8.94
CA GLU A 20 -6.97 -3.39 10.38
C GLU A 20 -5.57 -2.84 10.70
N ALA A 21 -4.55 -3.20 9.89
CA ALA A 21 -3.18 -2.74 10.06
C ALA A 21 -3.05 -1.22 9.87
N GLU A 22 -3.85 -0.64 8.98
CA GLU A 22 -3.97 0.82 8.82
C GLU A 22 -4.74 1.50 9.97
N GLY A 23 -5.26 0.74 10.93
CA GLY A 23 -6.06 1.27 12.04
C GLY A 23 -7.48 1.67 11.66
N ARG A 24 -7.99 1.15 10.55
CA ARG A 24 -9.36 1.40 10.08
C ARG A 24 -10.35 0.40 10.65
N GLN A 25 -11.56 0.87 10.90
CA GLN A 25 -12.69 -0.04 11.17
C GLN A 25 -13.18 -0.65 9.86
N VAL A 26 -13.17 -1.97 9.79
CA VAL A 26 -13.58 -2.70 8.58
C VAL A 26 -15.08 -2.90 8.61
N ILE A 27 -15.79 -2.17 7.77
CA ILE A 27 -17.22 -2.35 7.53
C ILE A 27 -17.45 -2.84 6.09
N PRO A 28 -18.61 -3.44 5.77
CA PRO A 28 -18.88 -3.94 4.41
C PRO A 28 -18.69 -2.89 3.31
N ALA A 29 -19.01 -1.63 3.58
CA ALA A 29 -18.83 -0.54 2.62
C ALA A 29 -17.35 -0.28 2.30
N THR A 30 -16.45 -0.40 3.28
CA THR A 30 -15.00 -0.31 3.07
C THR A 30 -14.53 -1.39 2.10
N LEU A 31 -14.98 -2.63 2.29
CA LEU A 31 -14.60 -3.75 1.42
C LEU A 31 -15.19 -3.61 0.01
N ALA A 32 -16.43 -3.10 -0.11
CA ALA A 32 -17.03 -2.83 -1.42
C ALA A 32 -16.22 -1.81 -2.22
N HIS A 33 -15.78 -0.76 -1.55
CA HIS A 33 -14.94 0.29 -2.16
C HIS A 33 -13.55 -0.23 -2.54
N TRP A 34 -12.85 -0.90 -1.62
CA TRP A 34 -11.48 -1.35 -1.85
C TRP A 34 -11.35 -2.46 -2.89
N LEU A 35 -12.34 -3.35 -2.96
CA LEU A 35 -12.34 -4.49 -3.88
C LEU A 35 -13.13 -4.20 -5.18
N GLU A 36 -13.63 -2.98 -5.33
CA GLU A 36 -14.44 -2.55 -6.47
C GLU A 36 -15.63 -3.48 -6.80
N VAL A 37 -16.28 -4.00 -5.75
CA VAL A 37 -17.39 -4.92 -5.87
C VAL A 37 -18.69 -4.34 -5.30
N SER A 38 -19.83 -4.90 -5.71
CA SER A 38 -21.13 -4.47 -5.21
C SER A 38 -21.36 -4.84 -3.74
N ALA A 39 -22.14 -4.04 -3.00
CA ALA A 39 -22.50 -4.33 -1.61
C ALA A 39 -23.19 -5.70 -1.42
N PRO A 40 -24.08 -6.18 -2.33
CA PRO A 40 -24.57 -7.55 -2.27
C PRO A 40 -23.47 -8.61 -2.39
N ALA A 41 -22.48 -8.41 -3.25
CA ALA A 41 -21.34 -9.34 -3.39
C ALA A 41 -20.56 -9.44 -2.08
N VAL A 42 -20.25 -8.31 -1.44
CA VAL A 42 -19.59 -8.27 -0.12
C VAL A 42 -20.41 -9.02 0.92
N THR A 43 -21.73 -8.77 0.99
CA THR A 43 -22.62 -9.45 1.94
C THR A 43 -22.58 -10.96 1.77
N MET A 44 -22.60 -11.44 0.54
CA MET A 44 -22.52 -12.87 0.23
C MET A 44 -21.17 -13.47 0.57
N ALA A 45 -20.08 -12.75 0.28
CA ALA A 45 -18.72 -13.17 0.63
C ALA A 45 -18.55 -13.26 2.14
N LEU A 46 -18.96 -12.22 2.90
CA LEU A 46 -18.86 -12.22 4.35
C LEU A 46 -19.68 -13.32 5.02
N LYS A 47 -20.87 -13.64 4.50
CA LYS A 47 -21.66 -14.80 4.98
C LYS A 47 -20.90 -16.11 4.82
N ARG A 48 -20.22 -16.33 3.66
CA ARG A 48 -19.41 -17.53 3.42
C ARG A 48 -18.19 -17.55 4.35
N LEU A 49 -17.45 -16.45 4.41
CA LEU A 49 -16.26 -16.33 5.26
C LEU A 49 -16.57 -16.56 6.75
N LYS A 50 -17.73 -16.05 7.23
CA LYS A 50 -18.20 -16.29 8.59
C LYS A 50 -18.57 -17.76 8.81
N ARG A 51 -19.33 -18.36 7.90
CA ARG A 51 -19.67 -19.78 7.96
C ARG A 51 -18.43 -20.67 7.99
N ASP A 52 -17.41 -20.31 7.19
CA ASP A 52 -16.18 -21.08 7.04
C ASP A 52 -15.15 -20.74 8.13
N GLY A 53 -15.49 -19.88 9.10
CA GLY A 53 -14.70 -19.59 10.30
C GLY A 53 -13.52 -18.64 10.08
N PHE A 54 -13.48 -17.86 9.00
CA PHE A 54 -12.39 -16.93 8.70
C PHE A 54 -12.62 -15.54 9.26
N VAL A 55 -13.88 -15.12 9.42
CA VAL A 55 -14.24 -13.80 9.95
C VAL A 55 -15.37 -13.88 10.96
N GLU A 56 -15.40 -12.89 11.83
CA GLU A 56 -16.52 -12.58 12.71
C GLU A 56 -17.09 -11.21 12.32
N VAL A 57 -18.40 -11.07 12.45
CA VAL A 57 -19.10 -9.79 12.27
C VAL A 57 -19.78 -9.46 13.59
N GLY A 58 -19.32 -8.41 14.22
CA GLY A 58 -19.84 -7.95 15.49
C GLY A 58 -21.25 -7.34 15.38
N ALA A 59 -21.91 -7.13 16.53
CA ALA A 59 -23.19 -6.42 16.59
C ALA A 59 -23.06 -4.95 16.13
N ASP A 60 -21.85 -4.40 16.18
CA ASP A 60 -21.45 -3.09 15.68
C ASP A 60 -21.27 -3.04 14.15
N GLY A 61 -21.46 -4.17 13.46
CA GLY A 61 -21.27 -4.30 12.02
C GLY A 61 -19.79 -4.36 11.58
N ILE A 62 -18.86 -4.34 12.54
CA ILE A 62 -17.41 -4.41 12.22
C ILE A 62 -17.02 -5.86 11.93
N VAL A 63 -16.30 -6.02 10.83
CA VAL A 63 -15.73 -7.30 10.39
C VAL A 63 -14.34 -7.45 11.01
N ARG A 64 -14.07 -8.61 11.63
CA ARG A 64 -12.78 -8.93 12.23
C ARG A 64 -12.31 -10.29 11.74
N LEU A 65 -11.02 -10.45 11.56
CA LEU A 65 -10.42 -11.74 11.22
C LEU A 65 -10.36 -12.64 12.47
N THR A 66 -10.73 -13.92 12.29
CA THR A 66 -10.37 -14.98 13.26
C THR A 66 -8.86 -15.27 13.18
N ALA A 67 -8.32 -16.07 14.08
CA ALA A 67 -6.91 -16.50 14.03
C ALA A 67 -6.58 -17.16 12.67
N VAL A 68 -7.46 -18.07 12.21
CA VAL A 68 -7.29 -18.76 10.91
C VAL A 68 -7.43 -17.80 9.74
N GLY A 69 -8.38 -16.86 9.83
CA GLY A 69 -8.54 -15.80 8.83
C GLY A 69 -7.30 -14.92 8.72
N ARG A 70 -6.72 -14.53 9.85
CA ARG A 70 -5.52 -13.68 9.92
C ARG A 70 -4.29 -14.39 9.35
N GLU A 71 -4.09 -15.64 9.68
CA GLU A 71 -2.98 -16.42 9.12
C GLU A 71 -3.09 -16.56 7.60
N THR A 72 -4.29 -16.87 7.09
CA THR A 72 -4.56 -16.95 5.64
C THR A 72 -4.32 -15.60 4.95
N ALA A 73 -4.83 -14.52 5.53
CA ALA A 73 -4.66 -13.17 5.01
C ALA A 73 -3.18 -12.75 4.97
N TYR A 74 -2.45 -13.00 6.07
CA TYR A 74 -1.02 -12.68 6.14
C TYR A 74 -0.21 -13.45 5.09
N ARG A 75 -0.53 -14.72 4.90
CA ARG A 75 0.14 -15.54 3.90
C ARG A 75 -0.09 -15.03 2.48
N THR A 76 -1.30 -14.56 2.18
CA THR A 76 -1.62 -13.92 0.89
C THR A 76 -0.86 -12.60 0.73
N ALA A 77 -0.86 -11.73 1.75
CA ALA A 77 -0.12 -10.48 1.74
C ALA A 77 1.40 -10.69 1.56
N LEU A 78 1.98 -11.69 2.26
CA LEU A 78 3.40 -12.03 2.10
C LEU A 78 3.71 -12.52 0.68
N ARG A 79 2.84 -13.34 0.11
CA ARG A 79 2.99 -13.84 -1.27
C ARG A 79 2.94 -12.70 -2.28
N HIS A 80 1.97 -11.80 -2.14
CA HIS A 80 1.89 -10.57 -2.93
C HIS A 80 3.19 -9.78 -2.88
N HIS A 81 3.66 -9.47 -1.68
CA HIS A 81 4.90 -8.73 -1.45
C HIS A 81 6.14 -9.39 -2.08
N LEU A 82 6.26 -10.73 -1.96
CA LEU A 82 7.35 -11.46 -2.59
C LEU A 82 7.30 -11.42 -4.12
N ILE A 83 6.09 -11.43 -4.69
CA ILE A 83 5.90 -11.31 -6.13
C ILE A 83 6.28 -9.91 -6.61
N GLU A 84 5.82 -8.85 -5.95
CA GLU A 84 6.23 -7.48 -6.28
C GLU A 84 7.76 -7.33 -6.28
N ARG A 85 8.42 -7.87 -5.25
CA ARG A 85 9.87 -7.86 -5.17
C ARG A 85 10.52 -8.69 -6.29
N MET A 86 9.98 -9.85 -6.61
CA MET A 86 10.46 -10.65 -7.73
C MET A 86 10.32 -9.89 -9.06
N LEU A 87 9.17 -9.29 -9.33
CA LEU A 87 8.92 -8.54 -10.56
C LEU A 87 9.91 -7.39 -10.72
N SER A 88 10.21 -6.67 -9.66
CA SER A 88 11.17 -5.57 -9.69
C SER A 88 12.62 -6.04 -9.62
N GLU A 89 13.01 -6.81 -8.58
CA GLU A 89 14.41 -7.14 -8.30
C GLU A 89 15.00 -8.17 -9.28
N VAL A 90 14.17 -9.06 -9.85
CA VAL A 90 14.64 -10.13 -10.75
C VAL A 90 14.33 -9.81 -12.22
N PHE A 91 13.13 -9.28 -12.50
CA PHE A 91 12.70 -9.00 -13.88
C PHE A 91 12.87 -7.55 -14.28
N GLY A 92 13.18 -6.64 -13.34
CA GLY A 92 13.42 -5.23 -13.62
C GLY A 92 12.19 -4.46 -14.07
N MET A 93 11.00 -4.92 -13.69
CA MET A 93 9.76 -4.19 -13.96
C MET A 93 9.70 -2.90 -13.15
N GLU A 94 9.13 -1.86 -13.73
CA GLU A 94 8.97 -0.57 -13.07
C GLU A 94 7.99 -0.65 -11.90
N TRP A 95 8.34 -0.02 -10.80
CA TRP A 95 7.60 -0.11 -9.54
C TRP A 95 6.11 0.28 -9.66
N HIS A 96 5.73 1.15 -10.58
CA HIS A 96 4.35 1.59 -10.75
C HIS A 96 3.45 0.58 -11.52
N GLU A 97 4.04 -0.44 -12.13
CA GLU A 97 3.34 -1.45 -12.94
C GLU A 97 3.14 -2.79 -12.21
N ILE A 98 3.92 -3.03 -11.13
CA ILE A 98 4.03 -4.37 -10.53
C ILE A 98 2.86 -4.76 -9.64
N HIS A 99 2.13 -3.81 -9.05
CA HIS A 99 1.06 -4.10 -8.08
C HIS A 99 -0.07 -4.92 -8.70
N GLU A 100 -0.62 -4.46 -9.82
CA GLU A 100 -1.67 -5.20 -10.54
C GLU A 100 -1.20 -6.57 -11.03
N GLU A 101 0.05 -6.69 -11.47
CA GLU A 101 0.60 -7.95 -11.92
C GLU A 101 0.80 -8.92 -10.75
N ALA A 102 1.23 -8.43 -9.59
CA ALA A 102 1.33 -9.22 -8.37
C ALA A 102 -0.06 -9.73 -7.91
N GLU A 103 -1.10 -8.90 -8.00
CA GLU A 103 -2.48 -9.32 -7.69
C GLU A 103 -2.98 -10.45 -8.59
N ARG A 104 -2.60 -10.45 -9.87
CA ARG A 104 -2.94 -11.54 -10.79
C ARG A 104 -2.21 -12.83 -10.48
N LEU A 105 -0.96 -12.74 -10.07
CA LEU A 105 -0.07 -13.87 -9.85
C LEU A 105 -0.23 -14.51 -8.45
N GLU A 106 -0.55 -13.74 -7.41
CA GLU A 106 -0.52 -14.20 -6.01
C GLU A 106 -1.36 -15.45 -5.72
N HIS A 107 -2.42 -15.67 -6.52
CA HIS A 107 -3.31 -16.82 -6.37
C HIS A 107 -2.84 -18.07 -7.14
N ALA A 108 -1.93 -17.90 -8.10
CA ALA A 108 -1.43 -18.98 -8.94
C ALA A 108 -0.09 -19.57 -8.43
N VAL A 109 0.53 -18.95 -7.43
CA VAL A 109 1.82 -19.37 -6.88
C VAL A 109 1.68 -20.65 -6.07
N SER A 110 2.41 -21.69 -6.47
CA SER A 110 2.47 -22.93 -5.71
C SER A 110 3.29 -22.77 -4.41
N PRO A 111 3.04 -23.60 -3.38
CA PRO A 111 3.84 -23.57 -2.15
C PRO A 111 5.34 -23.80 -2.39
N ALA A 112 5.71 -24.63 -3.37
CA ALA A 112 7.10 -24.85 -3.73
C ALA A 112 7.76 -23.61 -4.32
N PHE A 113 7.04 -22.87 -5.16
CA PHE A 113 7.54 -21.62 -5.72
C PHE A 113 7.59 -20.50 -4.67
N GLU A 114 6.58 -20.39 -3.79
CA GLU A 114 6.61 -19.47 -2.65
C GLU A 114 7.83 -19.69 -1.76
N ALA A 115 8.17 -20.96 -1.46
CA ALA A 115 9.36 -21.31 -0.69
C ALA A 115 10.66 -20.85 -1.39
N LYS A 116 10.73 -20.97 -2.72
CA LYS A 116 11.88 -20.48 -3.50
C LYS A 116 11.98 -18.95 -3.53
N LEU A 117 10.86 -18.26 -3.59
CA LEU A 117 10.84 -16.79 -3.47
C LEU A 117 11.39 -16.36 -2.09
N LYS A 118 10.93 -16.98 -1.02
CA LYS A 118 11.43 -16.71 0.34
C LYS A 118 12.92 -17.01 0.50
N GLU A 119 13.39 -18.11 -0.04
CA GLU A 119 14.82 -18.47 -0.04
C GLU A 119 15.67 -17.43 -0.77
N LYS A 120 15.20 -16.93 -1.92
CA LYS A 120 15.95 -16.01 -2.78
C LYS A 120 15.88 -14.57 -2.31
N LEU A 121 14.71 -14.09 -1.89
CA LEU A 121 14.44 -12.68 -1.57
C LEU A 121 14.45 -12.41 -0.05
N GLY A 122 14.30 -13.44 0.78
CA GLY A 122 13.98 -13.31 2.20
C GLY A 122 12.52 -12.88 2.44
N GLU A 123 12.02 -13.12 3.65
CA GLU A 123 10.64 -12.76 4.02
C GLU A 123 10.49 -11.29 4.49
N GLY A 124 11.60 -10.58 4.70
CA GLY A 124 11.62 -9.21 5.18
C GLY A 124 11.94 -8.19 4.09
N GLY A 125 12.06 -6.94 4.51
CA GLY A 125 12.35 -5.82 3.62
C GLY A 125 11.09 -5.05 3.21
N ALA A 126 11.28 -4.01 2.41
CA ALA A 126 10.19 -3.26 1.81
C ALA A 126 9.95 -3.72 0.37
N CYS A 127 8.71 -3.64 -0.09
CA CYS A 127 8.39 -3.80 -1.51
C CYS A 127 8.88 -2.57 -2.31
N PRO A 128 8.87 -2.62 -3.63
CA PRO A 128 9.30 -1.48 -4.46
C PRO A 128 8.52 -0.18 -4.22
N HIS A 129 7.30 -0.24 -3.67
CA HIS A 129 6.54 0.93 -3.23
C HIS A 129 6.97 1.47 -1.86
N GLY A 130 7.95 0.83 -1.19
CA GLY A 130 8.46 1.20 0.13
C GLY A 130 7.64 0.66 1.30
N ASN A 131 6.66 -0.19 1.06
CA ASN A 131 5.80 -0.75 2.11
C ASN A 131 6.36 -2.07 2.67
N ALA A 132 6.11 -2.34 3.95
CA ALA A 132 6.31 -3.65 4.55
C ALA A 132 5.18 -4.60 4.14
N VAL A 133 5.35 -5.91 4.40
CA VAL A 133 4.31 -6.95 4.11
C VAL A 133 2.94 -6.56 4.66
N LEU A 134 2.92 -5.96 5.84
CA LEU A 134 1.71 -5.37 6.39
C LEU A 134 1.82 -3.85 6.43
N PRO A 135 0.75 -3.14 6.08
CA PRO A 135 0.69 -1.68 6.23
C PRO A 135 0.98 -1.28 7.67
N VAL A 136 1.62 -0.15 7.83
CA VAL A 136 1.89 0.45 9.14
C VAL A 136 0.82 1.49 9.43
N SER A 137 0.23 1.46 10.62
CA SER A 137 -0.81 2.41 11.00
C SER A 137 -0.28 3.86 11.01
N PRO A 138 -1.13 4.87 10.71
CA PRO A 138 -0.72 6.28 10.74
C PRO A 138 -0.13 6.71 12.09
N VAL A 139 -0.62 6.13 13.19
CA VAL A 139 -0.13 6.40 14.55
C VAL A 139 1.31 5.90 14.70
N GLU A 140 1.58 4.70 14.24
CA GLU A 140 2.91 4.11 14.29
C GLU A 140 3.90 4.81 13.36
N ARG A 141 3.46 5.19 12.15
CA ARG A 141 4.24 6.02 11.23
C ARG A 141 4.68 7.33 11.87
N LYS A 142 3.75 8.04 12.54
CA LYS A 142 4.10 9.27 13.29
C LYS A 142 5.14 9.02 14.38
N ARG A 143 5.05 7.89 15.11
CA ARG A 143 6.07 7.52 16.11
C ARG A 143 7.46 7.30 15.49
N LYS A 144 7.50 6.83 14.24
CA LYS A 144 8.75 6.67 13.47
C LYS A 144 9.24 7.98 12.83
N GLY A 145 8.54 9.09 13.03
CA GLY A 145 8.82 10.39 12.41
C GLY A 145 8.47 10.45 10.93
N GLU A 146 7.54 9.62 10.51
CA GLU A 146 7.00 9.59 9.14
C GLU A 146 5.75 10.47 9.06
N ILE A 147 5.62 11.24 7.99
CA ILE A 147 4.48 12.13 7.76
C ILE A 147 3.97 11.99 6.34
N GLN A 148 2.71 12.27 6.13
CA GLN A 148 2.17 12.41 4.76
C GLN A 148 2.64 13.72 4.13
N LEU A 149 2.81 13.75 2.82
CA LEU A 149 3.19 14.97 2.09
C LEU A 149 2.19 16.11 2.33
N SER A 150 0.91 15.80 2.46
CA SER A 150 -0.15 16.76 2.83
C SER A 150 0.05 17.44 4.20
N GLN A 151 0.94 16.91 5.04
CA GLN A 151 1.25 17.44 6.39
C GLN A 151 2.69 17.95 6.50
N ALA A 152 3.42 17.94 5.39
CA ALA A 152 4.84 18.31 5.39
C ALA A 152 5.04 19.82 5.48
N ALA A 153 6.01 20.27 6.25
CA ALA A 153 6.27 21.71 6.44
C ALA A 153 6.93 22.34 5.20
N GLU A 154 6.51 23.56 4.88
CA GLU A 154 7.10 24.35 3.81
C GLU A 154 8.60 24.61 4.03
N GLY A 155 9.33 24.74 2.94
CA GLY A 155 10.77 25.02 2.91
C GLY A 155 11.66 23.84 3.27
N LYS A 156 11.11 22.70 3.71
CA LYS A 156 11.90 21.53 4.14
C LYS A 156 12.06 20.51 3.02
N ARG A 157 13.19 19.76 3.11
CA ARG A 157 13.47 18.60 2.25
C ARG A 157 13.09 17.30 2.95
N TYR A 158 12.59 16.37 2.17
CA TYR A 158 12.13 15.06 2.62
C TYR A 158 12.52 13.98 1.63
N ALA A 159 12.76 12.79 2.14
CA ALA A 159 12.84 11.58 1.34
C ALA A 159 11.46 10.90 1.30
N VAL A 160 11.04 10.46 0.12
CA VAL A 160 9.86 9.60 -0.05
C VAL A 160 10.22 8.21 0.48
N ILE A 161 9.45 7.70 1.43
CA ILE A 161 9.70 6.39 2.04
C ILE A 161 8.74 5.32 1.54
N SER A 162 7.48 5.66 1.30
CA SER A 162 6.52 4.74 0.71
C SER A 162 5.35 5.46 0.06
N LEU A 163 4.66 4.74 -0.80
CA LEU A 163 3.49 5.18 -1.55
C LEU A 163 2.30 4.24 -1.26
N GLN A 164 1.08 4.78 -1.33
CA GLN A 164 -0.11 3.95 -1.37
C GLN A 164 -0.20 3.28 -2.75
N GLU A 165 -0.35 1.97 -2.78
CA GLU A 165 -0.20 1.16 -4.01
C GLU A 165 -1.52 0.70 -4.64
N ARG A 166 -2.68 0.97 -4.02
CA ARG A 166 -4.00 0.45 -4.47
C ARG A 166 -4.58 1.14 -5.69
N ASP A 167 -4.07 2.32 -6.07
CA ASP A 167 -4.58 3.08 -7.21
C ASP A 167 -3.51 3.14 -8.32
N PRO A 168 -3.65 2.33 -9.39
CA PRO A 168 -2.67 2.28 -10.48
C PRO A 168 -2.51 3.63 -11.19
N LYS A 169 -3.59 4.39 -11.32
CA LYS A 169 -3.53 5.72 -11.97
C LYS A 169 -2.74 6.71 -11.13
N LEU A 170 -2.85 6.60 -9.80
CA LEU A 170 -2.04 7.39 -8.88
C LEU A 170 -0.57 7.01 -8.98
N LEU A 171 -0.25 5.72 -9.04
CA LEU A 171 1.14 5.25 -9.19
C LEU A 171 1.76 5.72 -10.51
N GLU A 172 1.01 5.62 -11.61
CA GLU A 172 1.42 6.13 -12.92
C GLU A 172 1.66 7.66 -12.88
N PHE A 173 0.74 8.42 -12.27
CA PHE A 173 0.88 9.87 -12.09
C PHE A 173 2.12 10.22 -11.25
N LEU A 174 2.34 9.55 -10.13
CA LEU A 174 3.51 9.79 -9.27
C LEU A 174 4.82 9.44 -9.98
N HIS A 175 4.84 8.33 -10.73
CA HIS A 175 5.99 7.94 -11.55
C HIS A 175 6.32 9.01 -12.60
N ALA A 176 5.31 9.45 -13.37
CA ALA A 176 5.49 10.50 -14.38
C ALA A 176 5.97 11.83 -13.77
N ALA A 177 5.55 12.15 -12.55
CA ALA A 177 6.02 13.31 -11.80
C ALA A 177 7.43 13.14 -11.21
N GLY A 178 8.06 11.96 -11.30
CA GLY A 178 9.37 11.67 -10.72
C GLY A 178 9.34 11.45 -9.20
N ILE A 179 8.15 11.14 -8.63
CA ILE A 179 7.95 10.86 -7.22
C ILE A 179 7.96 9.36 -7.01
N GLY A 180 8.88 8.85 -6.23
CA GLY A 180 8.98 7.42 -5.95
C GLY A 180 9.80 7.14 -4.70
N PRO A 181 9.76 5.92 -4.15
CA PRO A 181 10.53 5.56 -2.96
C PRO A 181 12.02 5.85 -3.12
N GLY A 182 12.63 6.42 -2.09
CA GLY A 182 14.02 6.85 -2.09
C GLY A 182 14.30 8.17 -2.82
N LYS A 183 13.34 8.79 -3.49
CA LYS A 183 13.51 10.09 -4.12
C LYS A 183 13.37 11.22 -3.09
N SER A 184 14.17 12.28 -3.27
CA SER A 184 14.10 13.50 -2.47
C SER A 184 13.20 14.53 -3.11
N LEU A 185 12.46 15.25 -2.29
CA LEU A 185 11.66 16.40 -2.69
C LEU A 185 11.76 17.53 -1.65
N LYS A 186 11.47 18.76 -2.09
CA LYS A 186 11.33 19.90 -1.20
C LYS A 186 9.92 20.44 -1.29
N VAL A 187 9.26 20.65 -0.16
CA VAL A 187 7.95 21.30 -0.10
C VAL A 187 8.16 22.80 -0.26
N ILE A 188 7.56 23.40 -1.29
CA ILE A 188 7.63 24.83 -1.55
C ILE A 188 6.49 25.55 -0.86
N SER A 189 5.24 25.11 -1.09
CA SER A 189 4.05 25.69 -0.45
C SER A 189 2.93 24.66 -0.24
N GLN A 190 2.14 24.93 0.79
CA GLN A 190 0.84 24.31 1.03
C GLN A 190 -0.22 25.32 0.65
N ASN A 191 -1.04 25.03 -0.34
CA ASN A 191 -2.00 26.00 -0.87
C ASN A 191 -3.36 25.90 -0.18
N TYR A 192 -4.14 27.00 -0.24
CA TYR A 192 -5.48 27.09 0.34
C TYR A 192 -6.44 25.99 -0.15
N ASP A 193 -6.33 25.58 -1.40
CA ASP A 193 -7.11 24.52 -2.03
C ASP A 193 -6.63 23.09 -1.66
N GLN A 194 -5.71 22.99 -0.69
CA GLN A 194 -5.09 21.75 -0.22
C GLN A 194 -4.16 21.07 -1.25
N THR A 195 -3.78 21.79 -2.30
CA THR A 195 -2.69 21.35 -3.17
C THR A 195 -1.33 21.63 -2.52
N VAL A 196 -0.35 20.82 -2.85
CA VAL A 196 1.03 20.95 -2.38
C VAL A 196 1.95 21.16 -3.57
N LEU A 197 2.66 22.28 -3.59
CA LEU A 197 3.72 22.56 -4.56
C LEU A 197 5.03 21.99 -4.04
N ILE A 198 5.67 21.14 -4.82
CA ILE A 198 6.96 20.53 -4.52
C ILE A 198 7.99 20.82 -5.60
N GLU A 199 9.24 20.88 -5.19
CA GLU A 199 10.42 20.93 -6.06
C GLU A 199 11.05 19.52 -6.11
N LEU A 200 11.30 19.06 -7.30
CA LEU A 200 11.96 17.80 -7.62
C LEU A 200 13.18 18.09 -8.52
N PRO A 201 14.14 17.18 -8.67
CA PRO A 201 15.29 17.36 -9.56
C PRO A 201 14.91 17.69 -11.02
N MET A 202 13.77 17.22 -11.49
CA MET A 202 13.27 17.43 -12.85
C MET A 202 12.36 18.66 -12.99
N GLY A 203 12.09 19.41 -11.91
CA GLY A 203 11.23 20.58 -11.91
C GLY A 203 10.17 20.55 -10.81
N ASN A 204 9.25 21.49 -10.85
CA ASN A 204 8.18 21.61 -9.86
C ASN A 204 6.97 20.77 -10.27
N SER A 205 6.27 20.22 -9.27
CA SER A 205 5.00 19.52 -9.45
C SER A 205 3.99 19.98 -8.40
N ILE A 206 2.70 19.94 -8.77
CA ILE A 206 1.60 20.26 -7.86
C ILE A 206 0.77 18.99 -7.65
N LEU A 207 0.61 18.61 -6.39
CA LEU A 207 -0.19 17.46 -6.00
C LEU A 207 -1.47 17.90 -5.31
N GLY A 208 -2.60 17.38 -5.75
CA GLY A 208 -3.87 17.49 -5.02
C GLY A 208 -3.87 16.67 -3.75
N ARG A 209 -4.85 16.93 -2.89
CA ARG A 209 -4.96 16.28 -1.57
C ARG A 209 -4.92 14.74 -1.63
N PRO A 210 -5.67 14.04 -2.51
CA PRO A 210 -5.61 12.57 -2.56
C PRO A 210 -4.19 12.04 -2.84
N ALA A 211 -3.48 12.66 -3.78
CA ALA A 211 -2.12 12.26 -4.12
C ALA A 211 -1.12 12.58 -3.00
N SER A 212 -1.24 13.76 -2.37
CA SER A 212 -0.35 14.14 -1.27
C SER A 212 -0.58 13.36 0.02
N GLU A 213 -1.79 12.86 0.27
CA GLU A 213 -2.09 11.94 1.38
C GLU A 213 -1.56 10.51 1.13
N ALA A 214 -1.31 10.14 -0.11
CA ALA A 214 -0.80 8.82 -0.49
C ALA A 214 0.72 8.69 -0.43
N VAL A 215 1.46 9.80 -0.27
CA VAL A 215 2.92 9.84 -0.23
C VAL A 215 3.39 10.00 1.21
N TRP A 216 4.17 9.04 1.70
CA TRP A 216 4.79 9.07 3.02
C TRP A 216 6.24 9.52 2.93
N LEU A 217 6.60 10.42 3.83
CA LEU A 217 7.87 11.13 3.84
C LEU A 217 8.59 10.96 5.18
N LYS A 218 9.91 11.07 5.11
CA LYS A 218 10.77 11.25 6.28
C LYS A 218 11.66 12.47 6.06
N THR A 219 11.83 13.30 7.10
CA THR A 219 12.71 14.46 7.03
C THR A 219 14.13 14.00 6.72
N GLU A 220 14.74 14.57 5.69
CA GLU A 220 16.16 14.38 5.45
C GLU A 220 16.95 15.09 6.56
N LYS A 221 17.90 14.37 7.16
CA LYS A 221 18.87 15.02 8.03
C LYS A 221 19.66 16.01 7.16
N GLN A 222 19.64 17.28 7.52
CA GLN A 222 20.57 18.24 6.90
C GLN A 222 21.97 17.68 7.08
N GLY A 223 22.61 17.30 5.99
CA GLY A 223 24.00 16.91 6.01
C GLY A 223 24.77 18.09 6.60
N THR A 224 25.49 17.88 7.68
CA THR A 224 26.55 18.79 8.11
C THR A 224 27.48 18.90 6.91
N GLY A 225 27.44 20.05 6.24
CA GLY A 225 28.36 20.35 5.15
C GLY A 225 29.82 20.09 5.60
N PRO A 226 30.73 19.82 4.67
CA PRO A 226 32.11 19.61 5.01
C PRO A 226 32.58 20.82 5.83
N LYS A 227 33.11 20.56 7.01
CA LYS A 227 33.88 21.56 7.76
C LYS A 227 35.10 21.85 6.90
N GLU A 228 35.18 23.08 6.40
CA GLU A 228 36.40 23.64 5.84
C GLU A 228 37.51 23.61 6.88
#